data_44b8d0bd302589ca30465c28832cb913
#
_entry.id   44b8d0bd302589ca30465c28832cb913
#
_cell.length_a   1.000
_cell.length_b   1.000
_cell.length_c   1.000
_cell.angle_alpha   90.00
_cell.angle_beta   90.00
_cell.angle_gamma   90.00
#
_symmetry.space_group_name_H-M   'P 1'
#
loop_
_entity.id
_entity.type
_entity.pdbx_description
1 polymer ?
#
loop_
_entity_poly.entity_id
_entity_poly.type
_entity_poly.pdbx_seq_one_letter_code
_entity_poly.pdbx_strand_id
1 'polypeptide(L)'
;MMRRPNPFGRSPFRPSMDKTRFEELVGEALAEIPARFRKLIDNLTVMVEDDCPPGTNLLGLYHGVPYTHRSPASYGNYPPDVIVIYQRPIESISRSDEEVKDHVRDTVLHEVGHYFGLGEAELREIERAVRELRKGEKP
;
A
#
# COMPACT_ATOMS: atom_id res chain seq x y z
N MET A 1 2.25 -2.57 9.13
CA MET A 1 2.82 -1.29 8.68
C MET A 1 4.15 -1.51 7.99
N MET A 2 4.32 -0.85 6.86
CA MET A 2 5.60 -0.89 6.17
C MET A 2 6.38 0.38 6.46
N ARG A 3 7.68 0.24 6.65
CA ARG A 3 8.55 1.36 6.98
C ARG A 3 9.53 1.61 5.86
N ARG A 4 9.88 2.88 5.65
CA ARG A 4 10.91 3.22 4.67
C ARG A 4 12.30 2.89 5.24
N PRO A 5 13.23 2.39 4.38
CA PRO A 5 14.56 2.02 4.85
C PRO A 5 15.45 3.22 5.20
N ASN A 6 15.17 4.40 4.65
CA ASN A 6 15.98 5.58 4.92
C ASN A 6 15.10 6.67 5.57
N PRO A 7 15.24 6.89 6.90
CA PRO A 7 14.42 7.88 7.59
C PRO A 7 14.83 9.33 7.32
N PHE A 8 15.95 9.56 6.68
CA PHE A 8 16.50 10.92 6.56
C PHE A 8 16.11 11.65 5.29
N GLY A 9 15.21 11.10 4.50
CA GLY A 9 14.71 11.87 3.41
C GLY A 9 14.44 11.14 2.13
N ARG A 10 14.44 11.90 1.07
CA ARG A 10 14.10 11.47 -0.26
C ARG A 10 15.28 10.79 -0.94
N SER A 11 14.96 9.98 -1.95
CA SER A 11 15.97 9.48 -2.85
C SER A 11 16.70 10.66 -3.51
N PRO A 12 18.05 10.65 -3.55
CA PRO A 12 18.79 11.69 -4.27
C PRO A 12 18.67 11.58 -5.78
N PHE A 13 18.01 10.52 -6.27
CA PHE A 13 18.00 10.19 -7.70
C PHE A 13 16.86 10.82 -8.48
N ARG A 14 15.92 11.47 -7.79
CA ARG A 14 14.82 12.13 -8.49
C ARG A 14 14.22 13.24 -7.62
N PRO A 15 13.71 14.30 -8.27
CA PRO A 15 12.98 15.33 -7.56
C PRO A 15 11.62 14.82 -7.10
N SER A 16 11.05 15.51 -6.12
CA SER A 16 9.70 15.23 -5.66
C SER A 16 8.70 15.51 -6.77
N MET A 17 7.74 14.60 -6.95
CA MET A 17 6.66 14.82 -7.91
C MET A 17 5.49 15.52 -7.21
N ASP A 18 4.59 16.11 -7.99
CA ASP A 18 3.41 16.72 -7.38
C ASP A 18 2.40 15.64 -7.00
N LYS A 19 1.45 16.01 -6.16
CA LYS A 19 0.48 15.07 -5.60
C LYS A 19 -0.41 14.45 -6.66
N THR A 20 -0.79 15.24 -7.65
CA THR A 20 -1.64 14.75 -8.74
C THR A 20 -0.97 13.62 -9.49
N ARG A 21 0.30 13.78 -9.82
CA ARG A 21 1.07 12.75 -10.51
C ARG A 21 1.22 11.50 -9.64
N PHE A 22 1.49 11.70 -8.35
CA PHE A 22 1.61 10.57 -7.44
C PHE A 22 0.29 9.80 -7.33
N GLU A 23 -0.83 10.50 -7.25
CA GLU A 23 -2.15 9.87 -7.19
C GLU A 23 -2.46 9.08 -8.47
N GLU A 24 -2.03 9.60 -9.62
CA GLU A 24 -2.16 8.85 -10.87
C GLU A 24 -1.38 7.53 -10.82
N LEU A 25 -0.16 7.58 -10.30
CA LEU A 25 0.66 6.38 -10.17
C LEU A 25 0.05 5.39 -9.18
N VAL A 26 -0.56 5.88 -8.11
CA VAL A 26 -1.28 5.02 -7.16
C VAL A 26 -2.43 4.31 -7.88
N GLY A 27 -3.22 5.05 -8.65
CA GLY A 27 -4.31 4.45 -9.43
C GLY A 27 -3.82 3.39 -10.40
N GLU A 28 -2.74 3.67 -11.12
CA GLU A 28 -2.14 2.71 -12.05
C GLU A 28 -1.65 1.47 -11.32
N ALA A 29 -1.00 1.66 -10.17
CA ALA A 29 -0.51 0.55 -9.36
C ALA A 29 -1.64 -0.36 -8.90
N LEU A 30 -2.74 0.22 -8.44
CA LEU A 30 -3.90 -0.56 -8.00
C LEU A 30 -4.54 -1.32 -9.16
N ALA A 31 -4.60 -0.70 -10.34
CA ALA A 31 -5.16 -1.34 -11.52
C ALA A 31 -4.31 -2.53 -12.01
N GLU A 32 -3.02 -2.53 -11.68
CA GLU A 32 -2.11 -3.62 -12.06
C GLU A 32 -2.18 -4.82 -11.12
N ILE A 33 -2.88 -4.71 -10.00
CA ILE A 33 -3.06 -5.85 -9.09
C ILE A 33 -3.95 -6.88 -9.79
N PRO A 34 -3.53 -8.16 -9.85
CA PRO A 34 -4.33 -9.19 -10.50
C PRO A 34 -5.74 -9.27 -9.93
N ALA A 35 -6.72 -9.55 -10.81
CA ALA A 35 -8.13 -9.50 -10.44
C ALA A 35 -8.49 -10.37 -9.23
N ARG A 36 -7.85 -11.52 -9.09
CA ARG A 36 -8.15 -12.41 -7.96
C ARG A 36 -7.75 -11.82 -6.61
N PHE A 37 -6.76 -10.94 -6.60
CA PHE A 37 -6.34 -10.23 -5.39
C PHE A 37 -7.07 -8.90 -5.22
N ARG A 38 -7.61 -8.36 -6.31
CA ARG A 38 -8.29 -7.07 -6.27
C ARG A 38 -9.53 -7.10 -5.40
N LYS A 39 -10.17 -8.26 -5.29
CA LYS A 39 -11.32 -8.45 -4.40
C LYS A 39 -10.99 -8.15 -2.96
N LEU A 40 -9.73 -8.31 -2.58
CA LEU A 40 -9.28 -8.03 -1.20
C LEU A 40 -9.33 -6.54 -0.88
N ILE A 41 -9.28 -5.69 -1.90
CA ILE A 41 -9.24 -4.24 -1.71
C ILE A 41 -10.51 -3.52 -2.16
N ASP A 42 -11.48 -4.23 -2.73
CA ASP A 42 -12.69 -3.61 -3.31
C ASP A 42 -13.51 -2.80 -2.29
N ASN A 43 -13.48 -3.19 -1.03
CA ASN A 43 -14.24 -2.51 0.02
C ASN A 43 -13.39 -1.55 0.84
N LEU A 44 -12.18 -1.28 0.40
CA LEU A 44 -11.26 -0.40 1.12
C LEU A 44 -11.11 0.92 0.37
N THR A 45 -10.98 1.99 1.13
CA THR A 45 -10.63 3.29 0.57
C THR A 45 -9.13 3.44 0.63
N VAL A 46 -8.51 3.84 -0.48
CA VAL A 46 -7.08 4.15 -0.51
C VAL A 46 -6.92 5.65 -0.62
N MET A 47 -6.20 6.24 0.32
CA MET A 47 -5.98 7.69 0.38
C MET A 47 -4.49 7.98 0.32
N VAL A 48 -4.16 9.17 -0.15
CA VAL A 48 -2.78 9.63 -0.22
C VAL A 48 -2.60 10.83 0.71
N GLU A 49 -1.55 10.79 1.52
CA GLU A 49 -1.12 11.93 2.31
C GLU A 49 0.33 12.25 1.97
N ASP A 50 0.73 13.50 2.23
CA ASP A 50 2.06 13.99 1.86
C ASP A 50 3.18 13.26 2.61
N ASP A 51 3.02 13.08 3.90
CA ASP A 51 4.07 12.46 4.72
C ASP A 51 3.47 11.63 5.84
N CYS A 52 4.27 10.74 6.39
CA CYS A 52 3.88 9.93 7.55
C CYS A 52 3.86 10.82 8.80
N PRO A 53 3.15 10.38 9.87
CA PRO A 53 3.12 11.15 11.11
C PRO A 53 4.52 11.38 11.67
N PRO A 54 4.74 12.52 12.33
CA PRO A 54 6.05 12.82 12.93
C PRO A 54 6.52 11.71 13.86
N GLY A 55 7.80 11.40 13.80
CA GLY A 55 8.37 10.35 14.61
C GLY A 55 8.15 8.93 14.08
N THR A 56 7.49 8.79 12.94
CA THR A 56 7.30 7.49 12.31
C THR A 56 8.08 7.42 11.00
N ASN A 57 8.14 6.23 10.42
CA ASN A 57 8.90 5.97 9.22
C ASN A 57 8.12 5.04 8.31
N LEU A 58 6.85 5.37 8.09
CA LEU A 58 5.90 4.49 7.44
C LEU A 58 5.74 4.81 5.96
N LEU A 59 5.58 3.76 5.15
CA LEU A 59 5.20 3.89 3.74
C LEU A 59 3.69 3.98 3.59
N GLY A 60 2.96 3.35 4.49
CA GLY A 60 1.51 3.38 4.53
C GLY A 60 0.99 2.83 5.84
N LEU A 61 -0.32 2.93 6.03
CA LEU A 61 -0.94 2.50 7.27
C LEU A 61 -2.40 2.13 7.02
N TYR A 62 -2.80 0.97 7.55
CA TYR A 62 -4.21 0.59 7.57
C TYR A 62 -4.88 1.19 8.81
N HIS A 63 -6.03 1.81 8.58
CA HIS A 63 -6.91 2.31 9.64
C HIS A 63 -8.25 1.60 9.56
N GLY A 64 -8.71 1.03 10.65
CA GLY A 64 -9.99 0.37 10.68
C GLY A 64 -9.97 -0.78 11.68
N VAL A 65 -11.05 -1.58 11.65
CA VAL A 65 -11.14 -2.78 12.48
C VAL A 65 -10.90 -3.99 11.58
N PRO A 66 -9.82 -4.76 11.80
CA PRO A 66 -9.55 -5.95 10.99
C PRO A 66 -10.76 -6.88 10.95
N TYR A 67 -10.99 -7.49 9.82
CA TYR A 67 -12.15 -8.35 9.59
C TYR A 67 -12.28 -9.43 10.67
N THR A 68 -11.17 -10.02 11.06
CA THR A 68 -11.14 -11.08 12.07
C THR A 68 -11.53 -10.62 13.47
N HIS A 69 -11.55 -9.32 13.72
CA HIS A 69 -11.89 -8.74 15.01
C HIS A 69 -13.31 -8.19 15.08
N ARG A 70 -14.08 -8.32 13.99
CA ARG A 70 -15.45 -7.83 13.96
C ARG A 70 -16.41 -8.86 14.55
N SER A 71 -17.44 -8.37 15.24
CA SER A 71 -18.47 -9.23 15.78
C SER A 71 -19.81 -8.92 15.10
N PRO A 72 -20.70 -9.93 14.98
CA PRO A 72 -22.02 -9.69 14.40
C PRO A 72 -22.84 -8.64 15.14
N ALA A 73 -22.65 -8.52 16.45
CA ALA A 73 -23.38 -7.55 17.27
C ALA A 73 -23.00 -6.11 16.95
N SER A 74 -21.81 -5.90 16.39
CA SER A 74 -21.32 -4.57 16.04
C SER A 74 -21.42 -4.28 14.55
N TYR A 75 -22.01 -5.15 13.78
CA TYR A 75 -22.10 -5.02 12.34
C TYR A 75 -22.77 -3.68 11.97
N GLY A 76 -22.10 -2.94 11.07
CA GLY A 76 -22.58 -1.63 10.64
C GLY A 76 -22.09 -0.46 11.47
N ASN A 77 -21.44 -0.72 12.61
CA ASN A 77 -20.96 0.33 13.51
C ASN A 77 -19.45 0.57 13.42
N TYR A 78 -18.78 -0.04 12.45
CA TYR A 78 -17.36 0.14 12.27
C TYR A 78 -17.08 1.37 11.39
N PRO A 79 -16.00 2.11 11.67
CA PRO A 79 -15.58 3.17 10.77
C PRO A 79 -15.15 2.57 9.42
N PRO A 80 -15.20 3.34 8.34
CA PRO A 80 -14.72 2.86 7.05
C PRO A 80 -13.26 2.40 7.14
N ASP A 81 -12.94 1.30 6.47
CA ASP A 81 -11.56 0.83 6.39
C ASP A 81 -10.82 1.66 5.35
N VAL A 82 -9.66 2.16 5.75
CA VAL A 82 -8.85 3.04 4.91
C VAL A 82 -7.41 2.59 4.95
N ILE A 83 -6.77 2.58 3.78
CA ILE A 83 -5.33 2.45 3.68
C ILE A 83 -4.79 3.80 3.25
N VAL A 84 -3.88 4.36 4.03
CA VAL A 84 -3.22 5.63 3.71
C VAL A 84 -1.85 5.31 3.15
N ILE A 85 -1.53 5.92 2.01
CA ILE A 85 -0.22 5.82 1.38
C ILE A 85 0.49 7.16 1.56
N TYR A 86 1.73 7.13 2.01
CA TYR A 86 2.49 8.35 2.28
C TYR A 86 3.44 8.65 1.13
N GLN A 87 3.21 9.78 0.47
CA GLN A 87 3.93 10.13 -0.76
C GLN A 87 5.44 10.26 -0.56
N ARG A 88 5.87 11.10 0.37
CA ARG A 88 7.30 11.34 0.56
C ARG A 88 8.09 10.08 0.92
N PRO A 89 7.61 9.26 1.87
CA PRO A 89 8.30 8.01 2.15
C PRO A 89 8.43 7.09 0.94
N ILE A 90 7.36 6.95 0.16
CA ILE A 90 7.41 6.12 -1.05
C ILE A 90 8.42 6.69 -2.06
N GLU A 91 8.37 8.00 -2.29
CA GLU A 91 9.32 8.64 -3.21
C GLU A 91 10.77 8.47 -2.75
N SER A 92 10.99 8.52 -1.44
CA SER A 92 12.35 8.45 -0.89
C SER A 92 13.07 7.13 -1.19
N ILE A 93 12.33 6.08 -1.47
CA ILE A 93 12.91 4.76 -1.77
C ILE A 93 12.73 4.37 -3.23
N SER A 94 12.24 5.28 -4.07
CA SER A 94 11.93 4.99 -5.46
C SER A 94 12.82 5.81 -6.39
N ARG A 95 13.32 5.17 -7.44
CA ARG A 95 14.19 5.80 -8.43
C ARG A 95 13.48 6.13 -9.74
N SER A 96 12.27 5.62 -9.90
CA SER A 96 11.50 5.77 -11.14
C SER A 96 10.01 5.68 -10.84
N ASP A 97 9.18 6.07 -11.82
CA ASP A 97 7.75 5.91 -11.69
C ASP A 97 7.35 4.45 -11.54
N GLU A 98 8.06 3.54 -12.24
CA GLU A 98 7.80 2.11 -12.08
C GLU A 98 8.08 1.63 -10.66
N GLU A 99 9.16 2.11 -10.05
CA GLU A 99 9.46 1.74 -8.66
C GLU A 99 8.43 2.33 -7.70
N VAL A 100 7.93 3.53 -7.96
CA VAL A 100 6.84 4.09 -7.16
C VAL A 100 5.64 3.16 -7.19
N LYS A 101 5.24 2.70 -8.38
CA LYS A 101 4.11 1.78 -8.52
C LYS A 101 4.36 0.46 -7.81
N ASP A 102 5.57 -0.07 -7.92
CA ASP A 102 5.94 -1.32 -7.23
C ASP A 102 5.78 -1.17 -5.71
N HIS A 103 6.31 -0.09 -5.16
CA HIS A 103 6.25 0.15 -3.72
C HIS A 103 4.83 0.41 -3.25
N VAL A 104 4.02 1.10 -4.06
CA VAL A 104 2.61 1.31 -3.73
C VAL A 104 1.87 -0.02 -3.68
N ARG A 105 2.04 -0.88 -4.69
CA ARG A 105 1.39 -2.19 -4.70
C ARG A 105 1.78 -3.01 -3.48
N ASP A 106 3.08 -3.09 -3.21
CA ASP A 106 3.58 -3.88 -2.07
C ASP A 106 3.00 -3.34 -0.76
N THR A 107 2.95 -2.02 -0.62
CA THR A 107 2.41 -1.39 0.59
C THR A 107 0.93 -1.68 0.75
N VAL A 108 0.14 -1.51 -0.32
CA VAL A 108 -1.29 -1.78 -0.26
C VAL A 108 -1.56 -3.23 0.09
N LEU A 109 -0.87 -4.17 -0.57
CA LEU A 109 -1.07 -5.59 -0.31
C LEU A 109 -0.67 -5.95 1.12
N HIS A 110 0.40 -5.35 1.63
CA HIS A 110 0.83 -5.59 3.00
C HIS A 110 -0.23 -5.11 4.00
N GLU A 111 -0.78 -3.91 3.78
CA GLU A 111 -1.79 -3.37 4.68
C GLU A 111 -3.14 -4.09 4.55
N VAL A 112 -3.48 -4.57 3.35
CA VAL A 112 -4.65 -5.43 3.16
C VAL A 112 -4.50 -6.71 3.99
N GLY A 113 -3.27 -7.24 4.06
CA GLY A 113 -3.00 -8.39 4.92
C GLY A 113 -3.35 -8.12 6.37
N HIS A 114 -3.08 -6.91 6.85
CA HIS A 114 -3.48 -6.51 8.21
C HIS A 114 -5.00 -6.54 8.37
N TYR A 115 -5.73 -6.08 7.36
CA TYR A 115 -7.18 -6.12 7.37
C TYR A 115 -7.70 -7.56 7.56
N PHE A 116 -7.09 -8.53 6.89
CA PHE A 116 -7.49 -9.93 7.00
C PHE A 116 -6.79 -10.68 8.12
N GLY A 117 -5.94 -10.01 8.90
CA GLY A 117 -5.25 -10.63 10.03
C GLY A 117 -4.16 -11.61 9.63
N LEU A 118 -3.58 -11.44 8.45
CA LEU A 118 -2.53 -12.34 7.96
C LEU A 118 -1.20 -12.09 8.65
N GLY A 119 -0.43 -13.16 8.85
CA GLY A 119 0.92 -13.04 9.40
C GLY A 119 1.94 -12.67 8.32
N GLU A 120 3.14 -12.33 8.76
CA GLU A 120 4.20 -11.88 7.85
C GLU A 120 4.57 -12.91 6.80
N ALA A 121 4.59 -14.20 7.16
CA ALA A 121 4.93 -15.26 6.21
C ALA A 121 3.89 -15.35 5.09
N GLU A 122 2.61 -15.29 5.46
CA GLU A 122 1.51 -15.33 4.51
C GLU A 122 1.54 -14.12 3.58
N LEU A 123 1.83 -12.94 4.15
CA LEU A 123 1.95 -11.71 3.37
C LEU A 123 3.07 -11.81 2.35
N ARG A 124 4.21 -12.34 2.75
CA ARG A 124 5.33 -12.52 1.83
C ARG A 124 4.99 -13.46 0.67
N GLU A 125 4.19 -14.49 0.94
CA GLU A 125 3.74 -15.40 -0.10
C GLU A 125 2.84 -14.70 -1.11
N ILE A 126 1.90 -13.88 -0.62
CA ILE A 126 1.00 -13.11 -1.50
C ILE A 126 1.80 -12.12 -2.35
N GLU A 127 2.71 -11.39 -1.73
CA GLU A 127 3.55 -10.44 -2.45
C GLU A 127 4.38 -11.11 -3.54
N ARG A 128 4.93 -12.28 -3.22
CA ARG A 128 5.69 -13.06 -4.19
C ARG A 128 4.81 -13.52 -5.36
N ALA A 129 3.62 -14.03 -5.04
CA ALA A 129 2.68 -14.48 -6.06
C ALA A 129 2.28 -13.34 -7.01
N VAL A 130 2.04 -12.16 -6.47
CA VAL A 130 1.70 -10.99 -7.29
C VAL A 130 2.86 -10.62 -8.21
N ARG A 131 4.09 -10.63 -7.67
CA ARG A 131 5.28 -10.34 -8.48
C ARG A 131 5.46 -11.35 -9.60
N GLU A 132 5.26 -12.63 -9.31
CA GLU A 132 5.41 -13.69 -10.32
C GLU A 132 4.38 -13.54 -11.44
N LEU A 133 3.13 -13.28 -11.08
CA LEU A 133 2.07 -13.04 -12.07
C LEU A 133 2.40 -11.83 -12.94
N ARG A 134 2.89 -10.77 -12.33
CA ARG A 134 3.24 -9.57 -13.03
C ARG A 134 4.40 -9.79 -14.02
N LYS A 135 5.41 -10.57 -13.60
CA LYS A 135 6.53 -10.92 -14.48
C LYS A 135 6.06 -11.74 -15.68
N GLY A 136 5.12 -12.65 -15.46
CA GLY A 136 4.57 -13.47 -16.53
C GLY A 136 3.75 -12.70 -17.55
N GLU A 137 3.24 -11.53 -17.18
CA GLU A 137 2.45 -10.65 -18.04
C GLU A 137 3.31 -9.71 -18.88
N LYS A 138 4.59 -9.57 -18.57
CA LYS A 138 5.49 -8.70 -19.29
C LYS A 138 6.04 -9.41 -20.54
N PRO A 139 6.02 -8.73 -21.68
CA PRO A 139 6.60 -9.28 -22.89
C PRO A 139 8.11 -9.42 -22.80
#